data_87df2c65ae0006f866c8fb1aa5ee0bfb
#
_entry.id   87df2c65ae0006f866c8fb1aa5ee0bfb
#
_cell.length_a   1.000
_cell.length_b   1.000
_cell.length_c   1.000
_cell.angle_alpha   90.00
_cell.angle_beta   90.00
_cell.angle_gamma   90.00
#
_symmetry.space_group_name_H-M   'P 1'
#
loop_
_entity.id
_entity.type
_entity.pdbx_description
1 polymer ?
#
loop_
_entity_poly.entity_id
_entity_poly.type
_entity_poly.pdbx_seq_one_letter_code
_entity_poly.pdbx_strand_id
1 'polypeptide(L)'
;DVIANLKGHEDEFDAFVFSCGDAVPVFQQNADKPYNIDLMEVIKTFGDKGKIMIGHCAGAMMFDFTGITKGKKVAVHPLAKPAIQNGIATDEKSEIDGNFFTAQDENTIWTMLPQVIEALK
;
A
#
# COMPACT_ATOMS: atom_id res chain seq x y z
N ASP A 1 15.85 -8.87 4.60
CA ASP A 1 16.80 -7.78 4.35
C ASP A 1 16.35 -6.48 4.97
N VAL A 2 17.26 -5.55 5.16
CA VAL A 2 16.91 -4.20 5.59
C VAL A 2 16.44 -3.37 4.40
N ILE A 3 15.54 -2.43 4.65
CA ILE A 3 14.92 -1.63 3.59
C ILE A 3 15.95 -0.83 2.77
N ALA A 4 17.06 -0.45 3.40
CA ALA A 4 18.12 0.28 2.70
C ALA A 4 18.73 -0.52 1.55
N ASN A 5 18.67 -1.85 1.60
CA ASN A 5 19.19 -2.70 0.52
C ASN A 5 18.26 -2.73 -0.69
N LEU A 6 16.98 -2.41 -0.50
CA LEU A 6 16.01 -2.33 -1.60
C LEU A 6 16.08 -1.00 -2.31
N LYS A 7 16.49 0.04 -1.61
CA LYS A 7 16.54 1.40 -2.15
C LYS A 7 17.51 1.45 -3.34
N GLY A 8 17.01 1.92 -4.48
CA GLY A 8 17.76 1.93 -5.73
C GLY A 8 17.61 0.67 -6.58
N HIS A 9 16.95 -0.36 -6.06
CA HIS A 9 16.75 -1.64 -6.75
C HIS A 9 15.29 -1.90 -7.11
N GLU A 10 14.43 -0.88 -7.02
CA GLU A 10 12.99 -1.01 -7.22
C GLU A 10 12.63 -1.54 -8.61
N ASP A 11 13.45 -1.24 -9.62
CA ASP A 11 13.18 -1.71 -10.99
C ASP A 11 13.34 -3.22 -11.16
N GLU A 12 13.96 -3.89 -10.21
CA GLU A 12 14.14 -5.34 -10.25
C GLU A 12 12.87 -6.11 -9.85
N PHE A 13 11.83 -5.41 -9.41
CA PHE A 13 10.60 -6.02 -8.92
C PHE A 13 9.39 -5.49 -9.67
N ASP A 14 8.34 -6.31 -9.77
CA ASP A 14 7.11 -5.99 -10.48
C ASP A 14 6.01 -5.43 -9.58
N ALA A 15 6.09 -5.72 -8.28
CA ALA A 15 5.05 -5.35 -7.34
C ALA A 15 5.63 -5.11 -5.94
N PHE A 16 4.90 -4.32 -5.16
CA PHE A 16 5.19 -4.11 -3.74
C PHE A 16 3.97 -4.57 -2.94
N VAL A 17 4.17 -5.48 -2.01
CA VAL A 17 3.11 -5.97 -1.13
C VAL A 17 3.38 -5.49 0.29
N PHE A 18 2.45 -4.74 0.86
CA PHE A 18 2.50 -4.34 2.26
C PHE A 18 1.55 -5.23 3.05
N SER A 19 2.12 -6.22 3.73
CA SER A 19 1.36 -7.29 4.36
C SER A 19 1.13 -7.09 5.85
N CYS A 20 1.40 -5.89 6.36
CA CYS A 20 1.29 -5.61 7.81
C CYS A 20 0.23 -4.52 8.04
N GLY A 21 -0.62 -4.72 9.05
CA GLY A 21 -1.67 -3.77 9.37
C GLY A 21 -1.45 -3.09 10.72
N ASP A 22 -1.24 -3.88 11.76
CA ASP A 22 -1.14 -3.37 13.15
C ASP A 22 0.09 -2.49 13.38
N ALA A 23 1.10 -2.64 12.54
CA ALA A 23 2.32 -1.84 12.67
C ALA A 23 2.16 -0.43 12.09
N VAL A 24 1.12 -0.15 11.30
CA VAL A 24 0.97 1.16 10.64
C VAL A 24 0.87 2.32 11.65
N PRO A 25 0.07 2.24 12.73
CA PRO A 25 0.05 3.31 13.71
C PRO A 25 1.41 3.54 14.38
N VAL A 26 2.13 2.46 14.68
CA VAL A 26 3.47 2.55 15.27
C VAL A 26 4.42 3.20 14.27
N PHE A 27 4.32 2.83 13.00
CA PHE A 27 5.10 3.45 11.94
C PHE A 27 4.85 4.96 11.89
N GLN A 28 3.59 5.38 11.92
CA GLN A 28 3.23 6.80 11.85
C GLN A 28 3.81 7.59 13.02
N GLN A 29 3.86 6.99 14.21
CA GLN A 29 4.46 7.63 15.39
C GLN A 29 5.98 7.78 15.26
N ASN A 30 6.62 7.00 14.41
CA ASN A 30 8.07 6.97 14.23
C ASN A 30 8.47 7.32 12.78
N ALA A 31 7.62 8.05 12.07
CA ALA A 31 7.83 8.34 10.65
C ALA A 31 9.09 9.17 10.38
N ASP A 32 9.58 9.90 11.39
CA ASP A 32 10.80 10.71 11.28
C ASP A 32 12.10 9.90 11.46
N LYS A 33 12.00 8.63 11.81
CA LYS A 33 13.19 7.79 11.95
C LYS A 33 13.79 7.46 10.58
N PRO A 34 15.13 7.41 10.44
CA PRO A 34 15.78 7.20 9.14
C PRO A 34 15.31 5.96 8.40
N TYR A 35 15.14 4.84 9.10
CA TYR A 35 14.71 3.59 8.47
C TYR A 35 13.25 3.69 7.95
N ASN A 36 12.41 4.48 8.60
CA ASN A 36 11.03 4.70 8.15
C ASN A 36 10.96 5.70 7.00
N ILE A 37 11.84 6.69 6.99
CA ILE A 37 11.98 7.61 5.85
C ILE A 37 12.39 6.82 4.61
N ASP A 38 13.33 5.89 4.74
CA ASP A 38 13.74 5.03 3.63
C ASP A 38 12.59 4.17 3.13
N LEU A 39 11.78 3.61 4.04
CA LEU A 39 10.60 2.82 3.66
C LEU A 39 9.60 3.67 2.88
N MET A 40 9.31 4.88 3.33
CA MET A 40 8.41 5.79 2.62
C MET A 40 8.92 6.12 1.23
N GLU A 41 10.22 6.36 1.07
CA GLU A 41 10.82 6.63 -0.23
C GLU A 41 10.70 5.43 -1.17
N VAL A 42 10.93 4.22 -0.67
CA VAL A 42 10.79 3.00 -1.46
C VAL A 42 9.34 2.82 -1.92
N ILE A 43 8.38 2.97 -1.01
CA ILE A 43 6.96 2.86 -1.36
C ILE A 43 6.60 3.89 -2.44
N LYS A 44 7.02 5.12 -2.25
CA LYS A 44 6.74 6.20 -3.20
C LYS A 44 7.36 5.91 -4.56
N THR A 45 8.59 5.40 -4.58
CA THR A 45 9.27 5.04 -5.83
C THR A 45 8.51 3.97 -6.59
N PHE A 46 8.07 2.90 -5.91
CA PHE A 46 7.25 1.87 -6.54
C PHE A 46 5.95 2.45 -7.12
N GLY A 47 5.28 3.30 -6.36
CA GLY A 47 4.04 3.93 -6.81
C GLY A 47 4.24 4.85 -8.01
N ASP A 48 5.28 5.68 -7.96
CA ASP A 48 5.57 6.64 -9.03
C ASP A 48 5.99 5.93 -10.33
N LYS A 49 6.59 4.75 -10.23
CA LYS A 49 6.97 3.93 -11.40
C LYS A 49 5.80 3.12 -11.96
N GLY A 50 4.63 3.22 -11.36
CA GLY A 50 3.45 2.48 -11.80
C GLY A 50 3.51 1.00 -11.49
N LYS A 51 4.35 0.58 -10.56
CA LYS A 51 4.42 -0.81 -10.13
C LYS A 51 3.15 -1.19 -9.39
N ILE A 52 2.84 -2.48 -9.37
CA ILE A 52 1.66 -2.99 -8.69
C ILE A 52 1.82 -2.82 -7.17
N MET A 53 0.86 -2.14 -6.55
CA MET A 53 0.88 -1.84 -5.12
C MET A 53 -0.26 -2.61 -4.44
N ILE A 54 0.09 -3.57 -3.60
CA ILE A 54 -0.88 -4.44 -2.95
C ILE A 54 -0.87 -4.18 -1.45
N GLY A 55 -2.04 -3.91 -0.88
CA GLY A 55 -2.18 -3.71 0.57
C GLY A 55 -3.53 -4.20 1.08
N HIS A 56 -3.56 -4.72 2.29
CA HIS A 56 -4.80 -5.14 2.94
C HIS A 56 -4.88 -4.61 4.36
N CYS A 57 -6.08 -4.64 4.93
CA CYS A 57 -6.36 -4.13 6.27
C CYS A 57 -5.97 -2.65 6.36
N ALA A 58 -5.01 -2.29 7.21
CA ALA A 58 -4.49 -0.93 7.31
C ALA A 58 -3.38 -0.62 6.30
N GLY A 59 -3.05 -1.55 5.39
CA GLY A 59 -1.98 -1.35 4.41
C GLY A 59 -2.22 -0.15 3.50
N ALA A 60 -3.48 0.13 3.15
CA ALA A 60 -3.81 1.30 2.34
C ALA A 60 -3.45 2.60 3.05
N MET A 61 -3.49 2.65 4.38
CA MET A 61 -3.03 3.83 5.14
C MET A 61 -1.57 4.13 4.88
N MET A 62 -0.76 3.07 4.77
CA MET A 62 0.67 3.24 4.52
C MET A 62 0.90 3.90 3.16
N PHE A 63 0.19 3.44 2.14
CA PHE A 63 0.28 4.05 0.82
C PHE A 63 -0.26 5.48 0.83
N ASP A 64 -1.39 5.70 1.50
CA ASP A 64 -1.99 7.03 1.62
C ASP A 64 -1.07 8.01 2.34
N PHE A 65 -0.37 7.53 3.36
CA PHE A 65 0.56 8.35 4.14
C PHE A 65 1.70 8.89 3.27
N THR A 66 2.12 8.15 2.26
CA THR A 66 3.16 8.60 1.32
C THR A 66 2.63 9.56 0.25
N GLY A 67 1.32 9.72 0.14
CA GLY A 67 0.69 10.62 -0.84
C GLY A 67 0.47 10.03 -2.21
N ILE A 68 0.89 8.79 -2.47
CA ILE A 68 0.79 8.19 -3.81
C ILE A 68 -0.64 7.76 -4.19
N THR A 69 -1.55 7.73 -3.22
CA THR A 69 -2.95 7.36 -3.44
C THR A 69 -3.84 8.52 -3.82
N LYS A 70 -3.29 9.71 -4.04
CA LYS A 70 -4.09 10.90 -4.33
C LYS A 70 -5.03 10.65 -5.51
N GLY A 71 -6.35 10.80 -5.25
CA GLY A 71 -7.39 10.58 -6.25
C GLY A 71 -7.68 9.11 -6.54
N LYS A 72 -7.04 8.17 -5.86
CA LYS A 72 -7.27 6.74 -6.06
C LYS A 72 -8.26 6.18 -5.06
N LYS A 73 -9.10 5.24 -5.51
CA LYS A 73 -10.01 4.52 -4.64
C LYS A 73 -9.26 3.40 -3.95
N VAL A 74 -9.43 3.30 -2.64
CA VAL A 74 -8.78 2.27 -1.84
C VAL A 74 -9.78 1.59 -0.91
N ALA A 75 -9.64 0.28 -0.76
CA ALA A 75 -10.32 -0.49 0.27
C ALA A 75 -9.40 -0.57 1.48
N VAL A 76 -9.96 -0.35 2.67
CA VAL A 76 -9.18 -0.30 3.90
C VAL A 76 -10.05 -0.83 5.03
N HIS A 77 -9.42 -1.31 6.10
CA HIS A 77 -10.16 -1.74 7.28
C HIS A 77 -11.07 -0.60 7.76
N PRO A 78 -12.34 -0.90 8.10
CA PRO A 78 -13.29 0.16 8.47
C PRO A 78 -12.80 1.09 9.57
N LEU A 79 -12.04 0.60 10.54
CA LEU A 79 -11.47 1.42 11.61
C LEU A 79 -10.39 2.37 11.13
N ALA A 80 -9.75 2.07 10.01
CA ALA A 80 -8.70 2.89 9.44
C ALA A 80 -9.23 3.88 8.39
N LYS A 81 -10.50 3.72 7.98
CA LYS A 81 -11.09 4.55 6.93
C LYS A 81 -10.96 6.05 7.19
N PRO A 82 -11.21 6.56 8.42
CA PRO A 82 -11.09 8.00 8.68
C PRO A 82 -9.66 8.53 8.53
N ALA A 83 -8.65 7.67 8.53
CA ALA A 83 -7.26 8.07 8.42
C ALA A 83 -6.81 8.29 6.96
N ILE A 84 -7.63 7.87 5.99
CA ILE A 84 -7.32 8.08 4.57
C ILE A 84 -7.58 9.53 4.23
N GLN A 85 -6.54 10.25 3.80
CA GLN A 85 -6.61 11.68 3.54
C GLN A 85 -6.38 12.05 2.07
N ASN A 86 -5.53 11.31 1.37
CA ASN A 86 -5.17 11.59 -0.03
C ASN A 86 -6.00 10.79 -1.00
N GLY A 87 -6.27 9.53 -0.69
CA GLY A 87 -7.11 8.66 -1.49
C GLY A 87 -8.58 8.76 -1.13
N ILE A 88 -9.38 7.96 -1.80
CA ILE A 88 -10.83 7.87 -1.57
C ILE A 88 -11.10 6.50 -0.95
N ALA A 89 -11.37 6.48 0.35
CA ALA A 89 -11.70 5.24 1.06
C ALA A 89 -13.12 4.81 0.71
N THR A 90 -13.30 3.56 0.28
CA THR A 90 -14.60 3.01 -0.06
C THR A 90 -15.01 1.94 0.95
N ASP A 91 -16.26 1.47 0.86
CA ASP A 91 -16.77 0.38 1.68
C ASP A 91 -16.70 -0.97 0.97
N GLU A 92 -16.06 -1.02 -0.19
CA GLU A 92 -15.90 -2.26 -0.94
C GLU A 92 -14.93 -3.21 -0.24
N LYS A 93 -15.13 -4.51 -0.47
CA LYS A 93 -14.23 -5.53 0.09
C LYS A 93 -12.84 -5.42 -0.47
N SER A 94 -12.72 -5.02 -1.73
CA SER A 94 -11.47 -4.72 -2.39
C SER A 94 -11.69 -3.62 -3.43
N GLU A 95 -10.61 -2.89 -3.72
CA GLU A 95 -10.60 -1.85 -4.75
C GLU A 95 -9.38 -2.03 -5.64
N ILE A 96 -9.59 -1.87 -6.94
CA ILE A 96 -8.53 -1.87 -7.93
C ILE A 96 -8.64 -0.55 -8.68
N ASP A 97 -7.64 0.29 -8.53
CA ASP A 97 -7.61 1.59 -9.21
C ASP A 97 -6.21 1.83 -9.75
N GLY A 98 -6.07 1.72 -11.07
CA GLY A 98 -4.76 1.81 -11.72
C GLY A 98 -3.84 0.68 -11.23
N ASN A 99 -2.73 1.05 -10.60
CA ASN A 99 -1.77 0.09 -10.07
C ASN A 99 -1.99 -0.27 -8.59
N PHE A 100 -3.07 0.24 -7.97
CA PHE A 100 -3.36 -0.02 -6.56
C PHE A 100 -4.40 -1.13 -6.42
N PHE A 101 -4.03 -2.16 -5.67
CA PHE A 101 -4.87 -3.32 -5.37
C PHE A 101 -4.98 -3.38 -3.84
N THR A 102 -6.12 -2.99 -3.29
CA THR A 102 -6.31 -2.90 -1.84
C THR A 102 -7.51 -3.74 -1.41
N ALA A 103 -7.46 -4.24 -0.18
CA ALA A 103 -8.54 -5.03 0.41
C ALA A 103 -8.78 -4.59 1.85
N GLN A 104 -10.01 -4.79 2.34
CA GLN A 104 -10.40 -4.38 3.71
C GLN A 104 -9.63 -5.14 4.79
N ASP A 105 -9.41 -6.44 4.57
CA ASP A 105 -8.71 -7.28 5.54
C ASP A 105 -8.18 -8.55 4.84
N GLU A 106 -7.57 -9.41 5.60
CA GLU A 106 -6.99 -10.66 5.09
C GLU A 106 -8.06 -11.63 4.55
N ASN A 107 -9.30 -11.48 4.99
CA ASN A 107 -10.40 -12.34 4.55
C ASN A 107 -11.00 -11.90 3.22
N THR A 108 -10.79 -10.65 2.83
CA THR A 108 -11.33 -10.08 1.59
C THR A 108 -10.32 -10.01 0.46
N ILE A 109 -9.05 -10.34 0.72
CA ILE A 109 -8.00 -10.29 -0.31
C ILE A 109 -8.31 -11.22 -1.48
N TRP A 110 -9.00 -12.32 -1.24
CA TRP A 110 -9.39 -13.28 -2.26
C TRP A 110 -10.29 -12.68 -3.34
N THR A 111 -11.02 -11.61 -3.01
CA THR A 111 -11.94 -10.98 -3.97
C THR A 111 -11.18 -10.28 -5.10
N MET A 112 -9.91 -9.95 -4.91
CA MET A 112 -9.09 -9.30 -5.93
C MET A 112 -7.97 -10.18 -6.47
N LEU A 113 -7.77 -11.38 -5.91
CA LEU A 113 -6.65 -12.24 -6.28
C LEU A 113 -6.60 -12.58 -7.77
N PRO A 114 -7.72 -12.92 -8.44
CA PRO A 114 -7.67 -13.19 -9.88
C PRO A 114 -7.14 -12.00 -10.68
N GLN A 115 -7.51 -10.79 -10.31
CA GLN A 115 -7.05 -9.58 -10.98
C GLN A 115 -5.58 -9.32 -10.71
N VAL A 116 -5.08 -9.61 -9.50
CA VAL A 116 -3.66 -9.51 -9.18
C VAL A 116 -2.85 -10.46 -10.06
N ILE A 117 -3.30 -11.72 -10.16
CA ILE A 117 -2.63 -12.73 -10.99
C ILE A 117 -2.57 -12.26 -12.44
N GLU A 118 -3.68 -11.75 -12.96
CA GLU A 118 -3.74 -11.27 -14.35
C GLU A 118 -2.79 -10.09 -14.58
N ALA A 119 -2.73 -9.16 -13.63
CA ALA A 119 -1.88 -7.99 -13.74
C ALA A 119 -0.38 -8.31 -13.71
N LEU A 120 0.00 -9.44 -13.09
CA LEU A 120 1.40 -9.87 -12.97
C LEU A 120 1.87 -10.79 -14.11
N LYS A 121 0.99 -11.15 -15.02
CA LYS A 121 1.37 -11.98 -16.17
C LYS A 121 2.25 -11.25 -17.19
#